data_89c7c40c5a413b488ed267ba2a2345ca
#
_entry.id   89c7c40c5a413b488ed267ba2a2345ca
#
_cell.length_a   1.000
_cell.length_b   1.000
_cell.length_c   1.000
_cell.angle_alpha   90.00
_cell.angle_beta   90.00
_cell.angle_gamma   90.00
#
_symmetry.space_group_name_H-M   'P 1'
#
loop_
_entity.id
_entity.type
_entity.pdbx_description
1 polymer ?
#
loop_
_entity_poly.entity_id
_entity_poly.type
_entity_poly.pdbx_seq_one_letter_code
_entity_poly.pdbx_strand_id
1 'polypeptide(L)'
;MVKQISLDSWSLQHMTDLLKEGSQVVAKTNSPIVLYRQTMEEDGDSYEEIVCTLTNDYVVEQLIISGGVVVPTINQQSVFRLEEFPDRLLRKSKDLFQETVELLEKKVK
;
A
#
# COMPACT_ATOMS: atom_id res chain seq x y z
N MET A 1 -15.41 30.50 -8.50
CA MET A 1 -14.64 29.82 -7.50
C MET A 1 -14.04 28.52 -8.02
N VAL A 2 -12.78 28.36 -7.84
CA VAL A 2 -12.07 27.19 -8.30
C VAL A 2 -12.14 26.11 -7.23
N LYS A 3 -12.44 24.92 -7.65
CA LYS A 3 -12.49 23.79 -6.74
C LYS A 3 -11.15 23.11 -6.65
N GLN A 4 -10.62 23.09 -5.46
CA GLN A 4 -9.35 22.42 -5.20
C GLN A 4 -9.49 20.90 -5.23
N ILE A 5 -10.69 20.45 -5.04
CA ILE A 5 -10.95 19.04 -4.81
C ILE A 5 -10.71 18.17 -6.03
N SER A 6 -10.90 18.74 -7.21
CA SER A 6 -10.81 17.95 -8.42
C SER A 6 -9.44 17.30 -8.60
N LEU A 7 -8.39 17.95 -8.10
CA LEU A 7 -7.05 17.37 -8.19
C LEU A 7 -6.94 16.10 -7.35
N ASP A 8 -7.41 16.17 -6.10
CA ASP A 8 -7.38 15.00 -5.22
C ASP A 8 -8.30 13.89 -5.73
N SER A 9 -9.49 14.28 -6.23
CA SER A 9 -10.41 13.30 -6.81
C SER A 9 -9.81 12.61 -8.01
N TRP A 10 -9.12 13.38 -8.86
CA TRP A 10 -8.44 12.80 -10.01
C TRP A 10 -7.35 11.83 -9.57
N SER A 11 -6.57 12.22 -8.57
CA SER A 11 -5.48 11.38 -8.07
C SER A 11 -6.00 10.08 -7.49
N LEU A 12 -7.10 10.15 -6.74
CA LEU A 12 -7.71 8.95 -6.16
C LEU A 12 -8.21 8.02 -7.25
N GLN A 13 -8.90 8.57 -8.25
CA GLN A 13 -9.40 7.76 -9.35
C GLN A 13 -8.28 7.16 -10.17
N HIS A 14 -7.22 7.94 -10.39
CA HIS A 14 -6.06 7.46 -11.13
C HIS A 14 -5.41 6.26 -10.43
N MET A 15 -5.22 6.37 -9.10
CA MET A 15 -4.67 5.25 -8.36
C MET A 15 -5.60 4.05 -8.38
N THR A 16 -6.91 4.26 -8.27
CA THR A 16 -7.86 3.16 -8.34
C THR A 16 -7.74 2.43 -9.67
N ASP A 17 -7.63 3.17 -10.76
CA ASP A 17 -7.48 2.59 -12.08
C ASP A 17 -6.17 1.79 -12.18
N LEU A 18 -5.08 2.34 -11.65
CA LEU A 18 -3.80 1.64 -11.63
C LEU A 18 -3.86 0.37 -10.79
N LEU A 19 -4.56 0.41 -9.65
CA LEU A 19 -4.72 -0.77 -8.82
C LEU A 19 -5.50 -1.86 -9.55
N LYS A 20 -6.52 -1.48 -10.30
CA LYS A 20 -7.28 -2.45 -11.08
C LYS A 20 -6.44 -3.08 -12.19
N GLU A 21 -5.64 -2.27 -12.87
CA GLU A 21 -4.71 -2.80 -13.87
C GLU A 21 -3.65 -3.68 -13.24
N GLY A 22 -3.11 -3.26 -12.11
CA GLY A 22 -2.14 -4.05 -11.36
C GLY A 22 -2.72 -5.37 -10.87
N SER A 23 -3.97 -5.34 -10.43
CA SER A 23 -4.67 -6.55 -10.02
C SER A 23 -4.77 -7.56 -11.16
N GLN A 24 -4.99 -7.08 -12.38
CA GLN A 24 -5.02 -7.94 -13.56
C GLN A 24 -3.64 -8.54 -13.85
N VAL A 25 -2.58 -7.75 -13.65
CA VAL A 25 -1.22 -8.25 -13.79
C VAL A 25 -0.94 -9.33 -12.75
N VAL A 26 -1.36 -9.12 -11.51
CA VAL A 26 -1.22 -10.12 -10.45
C VAL A 26 -1.93 -11.41 -10.82
N ALA A 27 -3.16 -11.30 -11.32
CA ALA A 27 -3.93 -12.47 -11.72
C ALA A 27 -3.26 -13.24 -12.84
N LYS A 28 -2.66 -12.51 -13.78
CA LYS A 28 -2.03 -13.11 -14.94
C LYS A 28 -0.69 -13.77 -14.60
N THR A 29 0.10 -13.13 -13.75
CA THR A 29 1.43 -13.61 -13.39
C THR A 29 1.44 -14.47 -12.15
N ASN A 30 0.36 -14.47 -11.40
CA ASN A 30 0.25 -15.14 -10.11
C ASN A 30 1.32 -14.67 -9.13
N SER A 31 1.71 -13.39 -9.23
CA SER A 31 2.71 -12.77 -8.37
C SER A 31 2.17 -11.47 -7.79
N PRO A 32 2.00 -11.39 -6.47
CA PRO A 32 1.58 -10.15 -5.84
C PRO A 32 2.58 -9.03 -6.09
N ILE A 33 2.08 -7.79 -6.05
CA ILE A 33 2.92 -6.62 -6.22
C ILE A 33 3.06 -5.94 -4.87
N VAL A 34 4.30 -5.80 -4.39
CA VAL A 34 4.56 -5.07 -3.15
C VAL A 34 4.49 -3.57 -3.48
N LEU A 35 3.49 -2.90 -2.90
CA LEU A 35 3.26 -1.49 -3.15
C LEU A 35 4.22 -0.62 -2.36
N TYR A 36 4.44 -0.96 -1.09
CA TYR A 36 5.45 -0.27 -0.29
C TYR A 36 5.82 -1.10 0.93
N ARG A 37 6.96 -0.76 1.50
CA ARG A 37 7.45 -1.38 2.71
C ARG A 37 8.08 -0.29 3.57
N GLN A 38 7.72 -0.26 4.82
CA GLN A 38 8.27 0.69 5.79
C GLN A 38 8.78 -0.07 6.99
N THR A 39 9.98 0.27 7.43
CA THR A 39 10.59 -0.35 8.60
C THR A 39 10.92 0.75 9.59
N MET A 40 10.53 0.55 10.85
CA MET A 40 10.85 1.49 11.91
C MET A 40 11.57 0.73 13.00
N GLU A 41 12.75 1.20 13.37
CA GLU A 41 13.49 0.62 14.48
C GLU A 41 13.09 1.31 15.77
N GLU A 42 12.81 0.49 16.79
CA GLU A 42 12.59 0.98 18.14
C GLU A 42 13.59 0.25 19.04
N ASP A 43 14.31 0.96 19.85
CA ASP A 43 15.15 0.41 20.93
C ASP A 43 15.99 -0.81 20.56
N GLY A 44 16.69 -0.77 19.48
CA GLY A 44 17.74 -1.75 19.20
C GLY A 44 17.29 -3.19 18.96
N ASP A 45 16.44 -3.72 19.80
CA ASP A 45 16.06 -5.14 19.75
C ASP A 45 14.69 -5.40 19.14
N SER A 46 13.90 -4.36 18.94
CA SER A 46 12.56 -4.51 18.34
C SER A 46 12.40 -3.60 17.17
N TYR A 47 11.61 -4.04 16.20
CA TYR A 47 11.31 -3.20 15.04
C TYR A 47 9.90 -3.50 14.56
N GLU A 48 9.35 -2.51 13.89
CA GLU A 48 8.07 -2.65 13.20
C GLU A 48 8.31 -2.60 11.72
N GLU A 49 7.59 -3.42 11.00
CA GLU A 49 7.62 -3.40 9.54
C GLU A 49 6.20 -3.43 9.03
N ILE A 50 5.91 -2.53 8.10
CA ILE A 50 4.63 -2.51 7.41
C ILE A 50 4.89 -2.87 5.96
N VAL A 51 4.21 -3.90 5.48
CA VAL A 51 4.30 -4.33 4.08
C VAL A 51 2.92 -4.23 3.48
N CYS A 52 2.81 -3.50 2.38
CA CYS A 52 1.55 -3.32 1.69
C CYS A 52 1.64 -4.00 0.32
N THR A 53 0.71 -4.89 0.04
CA THR A 53 0.77 -5.75 -1.12
C THR A 53 -0.55 -5.73 -1.88
N LEU A 54 -0.45 -5.60 -3.20
CA LEU A 54 -1.60 -5.74 -4.08
C LEU A 54 -1.73 -7.19 -4.48
N THR A 55 -2.88 -7.77 -4.16
CA THR A 55 -3.21 -9.12 -4.57
C THR A 55 -4.18 -9.07 -5.75
N ASN A 56 -4.77 -10.21 -6.09
CA ASN A 56 -5.68 -10.28 -7.22
C ASN A 56 -6.90 -9.37 -7.07
N ASP A 57 -7.45 -9.26 -5.84
CA ASP A 57 -8.68 -8.50 -5.64
C ASP A 57 -8.60 -7.43 -4.55
N TYR A 58 -7.56 -7.46 -3.75
CA TYR A 58 -7.47 -6.62 -2.55
C TYR A 58 -6.08 -6.08 -2.35
N VAL A 59 -6.02 -5.00 -1.58
CA VAL A 59 -4.75 -4.51 -1.02
C VAL A 59 -4.66 -5.03 0.42
N VAL A 60 -3.56 -5.64 0.75
CA VAL A 60 -3.31 -6.18 2.09
C VAL A 60 -2.19 -5.40 2.73
N GLU A 61 -2.47 -4.83 3.90
CA GLU A 61 -1.44 -4.18 4.71
C GLU A 61 -1.13 -5.08 5.89
N GLN A 62 0.12 -5.45 6.03
CA GLN A 62 0.57 -6.36 7.07
C GLN A 62 1.50 -5.63 8.01
N LEU A 63 1.17 -5.64 9.29
CA LEU A 63 2.02 -5.08 10.33
C LEU A 63 2.73 -6.22 11.05
N ILE A 64 4.04 -6.18 11.03
CA ILE A 64 4.87 -7.17 11.68
C ILE A 64 5.65 -6.45 12.78
N ILE A 65 5.48 -6.88 14.01
CA ILE A 65 6.21 -6.33 15.15
C ILE A 65 7.10 -7.44 15.69
N SER A 66 8.38 -7.23 15.58
CA SER A 66 9.37 -8.19 16.10
C SER A 66 10.06 -7.57 17.28
N GLY A 67 9.93 -8.21 18.44
CA GLY A 67 10.65 -7.76 19.61
C GLY A 67 11.70 -8.79 19.97
N GLY A 68 12.91 -8.41 20.12
CA GLY A 68 14.06 -9.20 20.51
C GLY A 68 13.89 -10.71 20.69
N VAL A 69 14.75 -11.29 21.50
CA VAL A 69 14.77 -12.74 21.69
C VAL A 69 13.55 -13.25 22.47
N VAL A 70 13.00 -12.42 23.31
CA VAL A 70 11.97 -12.83 24.27
C VAL A 70 10.56 -12.51 23.83
N VAL A 71 10.39 -11.48 22.98
CA VAL A 71 9.07 -11.01 22.59
C VAL A 71 8.65 -11.69 21.27
N PRO A 72 7.48 -12.33 21.26
CA PRO A 72 7.03 -12.98 20.04
C PRO A 72 6.71 -11.97 18.92
N THR A 73 6.82 -12.42 17.71
CA THR A 73 6.44 -11.61 16.55
C THR A 73 4.93 -11.47 16.52
N ILE A 74 4.47 -10.25 16.36
CA ILE A 74 3.05 -9.95 16.18
C ILE A 74 2.82 -9.67 14.71
N ASN A 75 1.81 -10.33 14.15
CA ASN A 75 1.49 -10.19 12.73
C ASN A 75 0.00 -9.87 12.61
N GLN A 76 -0.30 -8.67 12.13
CA GLN A 76 -1.66 -8.21 11.95
C GLN A 76 -1.87 -7.83 10.50
N GLN A 77 -3.03 -8.16 9.98
CA GLN A 77 -3.37 -7.86 8.60
C GLN A 77 -4.61 -7.01 8.52
N SER A 78 -4.60 -6.05 7.61
CA SER A 78 -5.77 -5.29 7.24
C SER A 78 -5.96 -5.44 5.74
N VAL A 79 -7.19 -5.68 5.32
CA VAL A 79 -7.51 -5.90 3.92
C VAL A 79 -8.42 -4.78 3.45
N PHE A 80 -8.07 -4.18 2.32
CA PHE A 80 -8.82 -3.07 1.75
C PHE A 80 -9.24 -3.38 0.33
N ARG A 81 -10.42 -2.95 -0.03
CA ARG A 81 -10.85 -3.02 -1.43
C ARG A 81 -10.04 -2.02 -2.25
N LEU A 82 -9.92 -2.29 -3.52
CA LEU A 82 -9.14 -1.43 -4.41
C LEU A 82 -9.67 0.00 -4.42
N GLU A 83 -10.98 0.17 -4.31
CA GLU A 83 -11.60 1.49 -4.37
C GLU A 83 -11.40 2.31 -3.10
N GLU A 84 -11.20 1.67 -1.96
CA GLU A 84 -11.06 2.40 -0.70
C GLU A 84 -9.61 2.65 -0.30
N PHE A 85 -8.68 1.91 -0.87
CA PHE A 85 -7.27 2.04 -0.50
C PHE A 85 -6.68 3.41 -0.84
N PRO A 86 -6.93 4.01 -2.02
CA PRO A 86 -6.34 5.30 -2.37
C PRO A 86 -6.60 6.39 -1.34
N ASP A 87 -7.84 6.51 -0.88
CA ASP A 87 -8.19 7.53 0.09
C ASP A 87 -7.46 7.32 1.41
N ARG A 88 -7.39 6.08 1.87
CA ARG A 88 -6.68 5.76 3.10
C ARG A 88 -5.20 6.09 3.00
N LEU A 89 -4.59 5.74 1.89
CA LEU A 89 -3.16 6.00 1.70
C LEU A 89 -2.87 7.49 1.59
N LEU A 90 -3.71 8.22 0.87
CA LEU A 90 -3.53 9.67 0.73
C LEU A 90 -3.62 10.37 2.08
N ARG A 91 -4.54 9.94 2.93
CA ARG A 91 -4.67 10.49 4.28
C ARG A 91 -3.47 10.18 5.15
N LYS A 92 -2.86 9.02 4.91
CA LYS A 92 -1.71 8.59 5.69
C LYS A 92 -0.45 9.36 5.28
N SER A 93 -0.18 9.46 3.99
CA SER A 93 1.04 10.11 3.50
C SER A 93 0.89 10.44 2.02
N LYS A 94 1.01 11.70 1.69
CA LYS A 94 0.98 12.14 0.29
C LYS A 94 2.22 11.64 -0.47
N ASP A 95 3.36 11.63 0.19
CA ASP A 95 4.60 11.16 -0.43
C ASP A 95 4.50 9.69 -0.77
N LEU A 96 4.01 8.90 0.17
CA LEU A 96 3.85 7.47 -0.05
C LEU A 96 2.81 7.18 -1.14
N PHE A 97 1.75 7.98 -1.18
CA PHE A 97 0.74 7.88 -2.22
C PHE A 97 1.40 8.10 -3.58
N GLN A 98 2.18 9.17 -3.72
CA GLN A 98 2.84 9.51 -4.97
C GLN A 98 3.82 8.41 -5.40
N GLU A 99 4.61 7.90 -4.47
CA GLU A 99 5.56 6.84 -4.75
C GLU A 99 4.84 5.56 -5.21
N THR A 100 3.71 5.27 -4.59
CA THR A 100 2.93 4.09 -4.95
C THR A 100 2.33 4.23 -6.34
N VAL A 101 1.86 5.42 -6.69
CA VAL A 101 1.36 5.69 -8.05
C VAL A 101 2.47 5.44 -9.06
N GLU A 102 3.66 5.97 -8.80
CA GLU A 102 4.79 5.81 -9.71
C GLU A 102 5.19 4.35 -9.86
N LEU A 103 5.19 3.61 -8.76
CA LEU A 103 5.50 2.18 -8.80
C LEU A 103 4.48 1.43 -9.67
N LEU A 104 3.20 1.69 -9.46
CA LEU A 104 2.15 1.03 -10.22
C LEU A 104 2.25 1.35 -11.70
N GLU A 105 2.55 2.61 -12.04
CA GLU A 105 2.71 3.00 -13.44
C GLU A 105 3.80 2.18 -14.12
N LYS A 106 4.86 1.88 -13.40
CA LYS A 106 5.94 1.03 -13.94
C LYS A 106 5.52 -0.43 -14.06
N LYS A 107 4.72 -0.90 -13.12
CA LYS A 107 4.34 -2.32 -13.09
C LYS A 107 3.28 -2.69 -14.12
N VAL A 108 2.41 -1.74 -14.47
CA VAL A 108 1.31 -2.02 -15.39
C VAL A 108 1.60 -1.66 -16.84
N LYS A 109 2.74 -1.08 -17.10
CA LYS A 109 3.13 -0.70 -18.48
C LYS A 109 4.12 -1.66 -19.08
#